data_1d77e0127b0feec516d8c101a7d7c537
#
_entry.id   1d77e0127b0feec516d8c101a7d7c537
#
_cell.length_a   1.000
_cell.length_b   1.000
_cell.length_c   1.000
_cell.angle_alpha   90.00
_cell.angle_beta   90.00
_cell.angle_gamma   90.00
#
_symmetry.space_group_name_H-M   'P 1'
#
loop_
_entity.id
_entity.type
_entity.pdbx_description
1 polymer ?
#
loop_
_entity_poly.entity_id
_entity_poly.type
_entity_poly.pdbx_seq_one_letter_code
_entity_poly.pdbx_strand_id
1 'polypeptide(L)'
;SPQQIATAYDFATAYHNGVSGAGQTIAIATAYGFSSADVAAFWRRYHVHAPAYSAVAVGGVSGYIDIETTLDLERAGAMADGARVLVYEAVTPTLSTFESVYNKIVSDNIASVVTTSWGLCEQSMPGAYRSLDSIIFAAAASQGQTWFAASGDNGAYDCGTSALAVDYPASDPNVGATGGTTLSLKAGDAYSNESAWSGSGGGLSVVFAEPSYQRGAGVTNSYSNGARQVADVALDGDPETGYSVYFNGTWSEWGGTSFAAPQWAAIFALANSARGARLGAAGHVLYGLANNNPPQTYPAFHDVTTGDNGHYPALSYWDFPTGWGSPIVWNLIRDLK
;
A
#
# COMPACT_ATOMS: atom_id res chain seq x y z
N SER A 1 15.45 6.22 4.67
CA SER A 1 14.95 6.51 6.01
C SER A 1 13.54 7.11 5.98
N PRO A 2 12.76 7.07 7.09
CA PRO A 2 11.45 7.72 7.17
C PRO A 2 11.48 9.23 6.85
N GLN A 3 12.53 9.94 7.29
CA GLN A 3 12.68 11.38 7.06
C GLN A 3 12.89 11.72 5.58
N GLN A 4 13.68 10.89 4.86
CA GLN A 4 13.89 11.06 3.44
C GLN A 4 12.59 10.89 2.67
N ILE A 5 11.84 9.85 2.97
CA ILE A 5 10.51 9.60 2.40
C ILE A 5 9.53 10.74 2.74
N ALA A 6 9.53 11.19 4.01
CA ALA A 6 8.67 12.28 4.44
C ALA A 6 8.97 13.60 3.69
N THR A 7 10.23 13.83 3.36
CA THR A 7 10.65 15.00 2.57
C THR A 7 10.30 14.82 1.09
N ALA A 8 10.65 13.66 0.51
CA ALA A 8 10.47 13.40 -0.91
C ALA A 8 9.00 13.45 -1.34
N TYR A 9 8.11 12.83 -0.58
CA TYR A 9 6.68 12.74 -0.91
C TYR A 9 5.80 13.76 -0.17
N ASP A 10 6.41 14.76 0.47
CA ASP A 10 5.71 15.88 1.12
C ASP A 10 4.81 15.52 2.32
N PHE A 11 5.15 14.46 3.05
CA PHE A 11 4.57 14.19 4.37
C PHE A 11 4.97 15.27 5.39
N ALA A 12 6.19 15.78 5.27
CA ALA A 12 6.70 16.79 6.20
C ALA A 12 5.80 18.02 6.28
N THR A 13 5.23 18.46 5.16
CA THR A 13 4.28 19.56 5.15
C THR A 13 2.97 19.20 5.88
N ALA A 14 2.48 17.97 5.76
CA ALA A 14 1.32 17.51 6.51
C ALA A 14 1.59 17.56 8.03
N TYR A 15 2.75 17.08 8.47
CA TYR A 15 3.14 17.10 9.88
C TYR A 15 3.27 18.54 10.42
N HIS A 16 3.88 19.45 9.66
CA HIS A 16 3.96 20.87 10.02
C HIS A 16 2.58 21.54 10.15
N ASN A 17 1.57 21.01 9.46
CA ASN A 17 0.18 21.47 9.56
C ASN A 17 -0.62 20.68 10.61
N GLY A 18 0.03 19.91 11.48
CA GLY A 18 -0.59 19.21 12.60
C GLY A 18 -1.34 17.93 12.21
N VAL A 19 -1.13 17.40 11.00
CA VAL A 19 -1.75 16.16 10.54
C VAL A 19 -0.79 15.00 10.81
N SER A 20 -1.12 14.15 11.78
CA SER A 20 -0.29 13.02 12.22
C SER A 20 -1.01 11.66 12.15
N GLY A 21 -2.27 11.64 11.70
CA GLY A 21 -3.11 10.45 11.78
C GLY A 21 -3.81 10.28 13.13
N ALA A 22 -3.75 11.28 14.00
CA ALA A 22 -4.39 11.23 15.33
C ALA A 22 -5.88 10.87 15.22
N GLY A 23 -6.33 9.98 16.13
CA GLY A 23 -7.70 9.46 16.14
C GLY A 23 -7.99 8.36 15.12
N GLN A 24 -7.02 7.99 14.28
CA GLN A 24 -7.14 6.90 13.32
C GLN A 24 -6.50 5.61 13.84
N THR A 25 -6.97 4.49 13.29
CA THR A 25 -6.37 3.18 13.51
C THR A 25 -6.04 2.57 12.16
N ILE A 26 -4.80 2.13 12.00
CA ILE A 26 -4.33 1.32 10.86
C ILE A 26 -4.29 -0.13 11.32
N ALA A 27 -4.84 -1.05 10.54
CA ALA A 27 -4.64 -2.48 10.73
C ALA A 27 -3.60 -3.01 9.75
N ILE A 28 -2.70 -3.85 10.22
CA ILE A 28 -1.79 -4.65 9.40
C ILE A 28 -2.33 -6.08 9.40
N ALA A 29 -2.68 -6.60 8.22
CA ALA A 29 -3.07 -7.99 8.04
C ALA A 29 -1.85 -8.79 7.62
N THR A 30 -1.31 -9.61 8.52
CA THR A 30 -0.02 -10.28 8.33
C THR A 30 0.00 -11.69 8.90
N ALA A 31 1.08 -12.42 8.65
CA ALA A 31 1.37 -13.68 9.31
C ALA A 31 2.61 -13.54 10.21
N TYR A 32 2.62 -14.33 11.29
CA TYR A 32 3.66 -14.29 12.31
C TYR A 32 3.69 -12.98 13.12
N GLY A 33 4.54 -12.93 14.13
CA GLY A 33 4.69 -11.78 15.02
C GLY A 33 5.87 -10.89 14.65
N PHE A 34 6.17 -9.96 15.53
CA PHE A 34 7.29 -9.03 15.43
C PHE A 34 8.00 -8.89 16.77
N SER A 35 9.22 -8.34 16.76
CA SER A 35 9.96 -7.97 17.97
C SER A 35 9.66 -6.51 18.35
N SER A 36 8.98 -6.29 19.48
CA SER A 36 8.77 -4.94 20.01
C SER A 36 10.08 -4.19 20.28
N ALA A 37 11.16 -4.92 20.61
CA ALA A 37 12.47 -4.33 20.84
C ALA A 37 13.09 -3.80 19.54
N ASP A 38 12.92 -4.53 18.43
CA ASP A 38 13.42 -4.13 17.12
C ASP A 38 12.66 -2.91 16.60
N VAL A 39 11.36 -2.95 16.62
CA VAL A 39 10.51 -1.81 16.22
C VAL A 39 10.81 -0.55 17.05
N ALA A 40 10.96 -0.70 18.36
CA ALA A 40 11.35 0.42 19.23
C ALA A 40 12.77 0.94 18.93
N ALA A 41 13.71 0.07 18.54
CA ALA A 41 15.05 0.48 18.12
C ALA A 41 15.02 1.27 16.82
N PHE A 42 14.20 0.84 15.85
CA PHE A 42 13.97 1.54 14.59
C PHE A 42 13.43 2.96 14.84
N TRP A 43 12.29 3.09 15.53
CA TRP A 43 11.68 4.40 15.78
C TRP A 43 12.60 5.33 16.59
N ARG A 44 13.31 4.81 17.59
CA ARG A 44 14.30 5.59 18.34
C ARG A 44 15.45 6.09 17.45
N ARG A 45 15.96 5.25 16.53
CA ARG A 45 17.04 5.63 15.61
C ARG A 45 16.64 6.78 14.70
N TYR A 46 15.39 6.79 14.26
CA TYR A 46 14.87 7.79 13.36
C TYR A 46 14.03 8.89 14.06
N HIS A 47 14.11 8.97 15.39
CA HIS A 47 13.39 9.99 16.17
C HIS A 47 11.89 10.06 15.84
N VAL A 48 11.28 8.94 15.46
CA VAL A 48 9.84 8.84 15.26
C VAL A 48 9.17 8.83 16.63
N HIS A 49 8.10 9.61 16.78
CA HIS A 49 7.23 9.47 17.95
C HIS A 49 6.58 8.08 17.87
N ALA A 50 6.88 7.21 18.84
CA ALA A 50 6.41 5.84 18.81
C ALA A 50 4.87 5.80 18.84
N PRO A 51 4.21 5.31 17.79
CA PRO A 51 2.76 5.18 17.77
C PRO A 51 2.29 4.16 18.81
N ALA A 52 1.04 4.27 19.24
CA ALA A 52 0.42 3.21 20.02
C ALA A 52 0.18 1.99 19.13
N TYR A 53 0.64 0.82 19.51
CA TYR A 53 0.42 -0.41 18.75
C TYR A 53 0.06 -1.59 19.64
N SER A 54 -0.58 -2.59 19.08
CA SER A 54 -0.84 -3.87 19.75
C SER A 54 -1.04 -4.99 18.73
N ALA A 55 -0.60 -6.19 19.09
CA ALA A 55 -0.88 -7.42 18.35
C ALA A 55 -2.28 -7.94 18.66
N VAL A 56 -2.93 -8.51 17.65
CA VAL A 56 -4.20 -9.24 17.71
C VAL A 56 -3.97 -10.61 17.10
N ALA A 57 -3.78 -11.63 17.95
CA ALA A 57 -3.56 -12.99 17.49
C ALA A 57 -4.85 -13.58 16.90
N VAL A 58 -4.75 -14.15 15.69
CA VAL A 58 -5.86 -14.80 14.99
C VAL A 58 -5.55 -16.28 14.77
N GLY A 59 -6.37 -17.14 15.34
CA GLY A 59 -6.18 -18.60 15.28
C GLY A 59 -5.10 -19.12 16.24
N GLY A 60 -4.49 -18.27 17.05
CA GLY A 60 -3.44 -18.60 18.00
C GLY A 60 -2.29 -17.61 17.97
N VAL A 61 -1.32 -17.77 18.86
CA VAL A 61 -0.11 -16.96 18.90
C VAL A 61 0.98 -17.68 18.11
N SER A 62 1.60 -17.01 17.16
CA SER A 62 2.78 -17.50 16.47
C SER A 62 4.00 -17.45 17.41
N GLY A 63 4.82 -18.51 17.39
CA GLY A 63 6.14 -18.50 18.05
C GLY A 63 7.24 -17.89 17.19
N TYR A 64 6.91 -17.44 15.99
CA TYR A 64 7.86 -16.88 15.01
C TYR A 64 7.66 -15.38 14.88
N ILE A 65 8.74 -14.67 14.61
CA ILE A 65 8.73 -13.27 14.18
C ILE A 65 9.14 -13.22 12.70
N ASP A 66 8.57 -12.26 11.97
CA ASP A 66 8.81 -12.11 10.55
C ASP A 66 9.26 -10.70 10.20
N ILE A 67 10.13 -10.60 9.20
CA ILE A 67 10.62 -9.32 8.71
C ILE A 67 9.49 -8.52 8.06
N GLU A 68 8.56 -9.19 7.36
CA GLU A 68 7.43 -8.53 6.71
C GLU A 68 6.53 -7.83 7.72
N THR A 69 6.16 -8.51 8.81
CA THR A 69 5.39 -7.90 9.89
C THR A 69 6.13 -6.75 10.55
N THR A 70 7.45 -6.87 10.68
CA THR A 70 8.31 -5.85 11.29
C THR A 70 8.37 -4.59 10.41
N LEU A 71 8.65 -4.75 9.11
CA LEU A 71 8.75 -3.61 8.17
C LEU A 71 7.41 -2.88 8.01
N ASP A 72 6.30 -3.61 7.92
CA ASP A 72 4.95 -3.03 7.84
C ASP A 72 4.67 -2.11 9.04
N LEU A 73 5.00 -2.60 10.26
CA LEU A 73 4.80 -1.84 11.48
C LEU A 73 5.76 -0.65 11.58
N GLU A 74 7.04 -0.84 11.22
CA GLU A 74 8.03 0.24 11.17
C GLU A 74 7.57 1.37 10.25
N ARG A 75 7.05 1.02 9.06
CA ARG A 75 6.64 2.00 8.03
C ARG A 75 5.31 2.67 8.34
N ALA A 76 4.26 1.89 8.57
CA ALA A 76 2.96 2.46 8.90
C ALA A 76 3.04 3.38 10.12
N GLY A 77 3.76 2.93 11.16
CA GLY A 77 3.96 3.71 12.38
C GLY A 77 4.81 4.95 12.21
N ALA A 78 5.86 4.90 11.36
CA ALA A 78 6.70 6.06 11.12
C ALA A 78 6.03 7.13 10.26
N MET A 79 5.17 6.74 9.33
CA MET A 79 4.54 7.68 8.40
C MET A 79 3.21 8.25 8.92
N ALA A 80 2.61 7.65 9.95
CA ALA A 80 1.42 8.16 10.63
C ALA A 80 1.56 7.97 12.15
N ASP A 81 2.53 8.64 12.76
CA ASP A 81 2.96 8.44 14.15
C ASP A 81 1.92 8.83 15.21
N GLY A 82 0.89 9.56 14.84
CA GLY A 82 -0.27 9.84 15.68
C GLY A 82 -1.39 8.81 15.58
N ALA A 83 -1.34 7.89 14.62
CA ALA A 83 -2.31 6.82 14.47
C ALA A 83 -1.99 5.66 15.44
N ARG A 84 -3.01 4.88 15.79
CA ARG A 84 -2.83 3.58 16.44
C ARG A 84 -2.61 2.50 15.38
N VAL A 85 -1.69 1.56 15.62
CA VAL A 85 -1.48 0.42 14.74
C VAL A 85 -1.93 -0.88 15.42
N LEU A 86 -2.81 -1.65 14.77
CA LEU A 86 -3.22 -2.99 15.18
C LEU A 86 -2.61 -4.01 14.23
N VAL A 87 -1.77 -4.90 14.74
CA VAL A 87 -1.14 -5.96 13.96
C VAL A 87 -1.96 -7.23 14.13
N TYR A 88 -2.73 -7.61 13.10
CA TYR A 88 -3.52 -8.84 13.09
C TYR A 88 -2.67 -9.98 12.55
N GLU A 89 -2.26 -10.85 13.44
CA GLU A 89 -1.25 -11.89 13.19
C GLU A 89 -1.91 -13.25 12.95
N ALA A 90 -1.84 -13.73 11.70
CA ALA A 90 -2.11 -15.15 11.43
C ALA A 90 -1.02 -16.02 12.06
N VAL A 91 -1.38 -17.14 12.66
CA VAL A 91 -0.42 -18.07 13.26
C VAL A 91 0.50 -18.72 12.22
N THR A 92 0.03 -18.84 10.98
CA THR A 92 0.75 -19.39 9.82
C THR A 92 0.30 -18.69 8.54
N PRO A 93 1.12 -18.64 7.47
CA PRO A 93 0.77 -17.97 6.22
C PRO A 93 -0.04 -18.92 5.30
N THR A 94 -1.19 -19.40 5.76
CA THR A 94 -2.09 -20.20 4.93
C THR A 94 -3.31 -19.40 4.49
N LEU A 95 -3.95 -19.80 3.40
CA LEU A 95 -5.13 -19.12 2.88
C LEU A 95 -6.24 -19.02 3.93
N SER A 96 -6.51 -20.09 4.66
CA SER A 96 -7.56 -20.11 5.69
C SER A 96 -7.26 -19.22 6.90
N THR A 97 -5.99 -19.03 7.24
CA THR A 97 -5.61 -18.14 8.33
C THR A 97 -5.67 -16.68 7.90
N PHE A 98 -5.29 -16.35 6.67
CA PHE A 98 -5.46 -15.01 6.12
C PHE A 98 -6.93 -14.64 5.95
N GLU A 99 -7.79 -15.53 5.44
CA GLU A 99 -9.24 -15.33 5.42
C GLU A 99 -9.78 -14.99 6.82
N SER A 100 -9.31 -15.74 7.84
CA SER A 100 -9.68 -15.48 9.23
C SER A 100 -9.20 -14.10 9.72
N VAL A 101 -8.01 -13.67 9.34
CA VAL A 101 -7.47 -12.33 9.64
C VAL A 101 -8.31 -11.26 8.96
N TYR A 102 -8.58 -11.37 7.67
CA TYR A 102 -9.39 -10.40 6.93
C TYR A 102 -10.79 -10.28 7.51
N ASN A 103 -11.45 -11.41 7.74
CA ASN A 103 -12.78 -11.44 8.38
C ASN A 103 -12.77 -10.83 9.78
N LYS A 104 -11.73 -11.09 10.59
CA LYS A 104 -11.58 -10.53 11.94
C LYS A 104 -11.45 -9.01 11.90
N ILE A 105 -10.59 -8.46 11.03
CA ILE A 105 -10.41 -7.01 10.86
C ILE A 105 -11.73 -6.34 10.47
N VAL A 106 -12.44 -6.90 9.50
CA VAL A 106 -13.70 -6.35 9.00
C VAL A 106 -14.81 -6.45 10.06
N SER A 107 -14.90 -7.59 10.78
CA SER A 107 -15.87 -7.79 11.85
C SER A 107 -15.62 -6.89 13.07
N ASP A 108 -14.35 -6.65 13.42
CA ASP A 108 -13.99 -5.72 14.50
C ASP A 108 -14.34 -4.28 14.16
N ASN A 109 -14.20 -3.92 12.90
CA ASN A 109 -14.45 -2.57 12.34
C ASN A 109 -13.82 -1.42 13.14
N ILE A 110 -12.66 -1.67 13.76
CA ILE A 110 -11.91 -0.68 14.56
C ILE A 110 -11.03 0.17 13.65
N ALA A 111 -10.29 -0.48 12.74
CA ALA A 111 -9.40 0.21 11.81
C ALA A 111 -10.17 0.93 10.71
N SER A 112 -9.76 2.15 10.40
CA SER A 112 -10.28 2.90 9.25
C SER A 112 -9.52 2.58 7.97
N VAL A 113 -8.26 2.14 8.10
CA VAL A 113 -7.39 1.77 6.99
C VAL A 113 -6.70 0.45 7.31
N VAL A 114 -6.53 -0.39 6.31
CA VAL A 114 -5.90 -1.71 6.42
C VAL A 114 -4.82 -1.84 5.36
N THR A 115 -3.71 -2.46 5.70
CA THR A 115 -2.65 -2.84 4.77
C THR A 115 -2.33 -4.31 4.89
N THR A 116 -1.94 -4.91 3.77
CA THR A 116 -1.29 -6.22 3.72
C THR A 116 -0.21 -6.23 2.67
N SER A 117 0.95 -6.74 3.06
CA SER A 117 2.07 -6.96 2.15
C SER A 117 2.18 -8.43 1.72
N TRP A 118 1.27 -9.25 2.22
CA TRP A 118 1.17 -10.66 1.85
C TRP A 118 0.23 -10.84 0.67
N GLY A 119 0.69 -11.59 -0.31
CA GLY A 119 -0.10 -11.93 -1.47
C GLY A 119 0.40 -13.20 -2.16
N LEU A 120 -0.23 -13.53 -3.26
CA LEU A 120 0.18 -14.60 -4.14
C LEU A 120 -0.37 -14.36 -5.54
N CYS A 121 0.28 -15.00 -6.51
CA CYS A 121 -0.20 -15.00 -7.89
C CYS A 121 -1.72 -15.26 -7.97
N GLU A 122 -2.48 -14.36 -8.59
CA GLU A 122 -3.95 -14.44 -8.70
C GLU A 122 -4.44 -15.78 -9.24
N GLN A 123 -3.71 -16.36 -10.21
CA GLN A 123 -4.06 -17.64 -10.83
C GLN A 123 -3.87 -18.82 -9.88
N SER A 124 -3.01 -18.68 -8.87
CA SER A 124 -2.77 -19.69 -7.84
C SER A 124 -3.79 -19.64 -6.70
N MET A 125 -4.58 -18.54 -6.61
CA MET A 125 -5.61 -18.39 -5.59
C MET A 125 -6.84 -19.23 -5.91
N PRO A 126 -7.20 -20.23 -5.08
CA PRO A 126 -8.39 -21.04 -5.34
C PRO A 126 -9.67 -20.21 -5.34
N GLY A 127 -10.56 -20.47 -6.31
CA GLY A 127 -11.77 -19.67 -6.52
C GLY A 127 -12.68 -19.53 -5.30
N ALA A 128 -12.75 -20.55 -4.42
CA ALA A 128 -13.53 -20.50 -3.20
C ALA A 128 -13.02 -19.44 -2.22
N TYR A 129 -11.71 -19.43 -1.93
CA TYR A 129 -11.08 -18.41 -1.07
C TYR A 129 -11.22 -17.01 -1.67
N ARG A 130 -10.90 -16.85 -2.93
CA ARG A 130 -11.04 -15.59 -3.65
C ARG A 130 -12.46 -15.01 -3.58
N SER A 131 -13.48 -15.86 -3.72
CA SER A 131 -14.89 -15.42 -3.62
C SER A 131 -15.25 -14.98 -2.20
N LEU A 132 -14.77 -15.67 -1.18
CA LEU A 132 -15.00 -15.31 0.23
C LEU A 132 -14.29 -14.01 0.59
N ASP A 133 -13.02 -13.88 0.22
CA ASP A 133 -12.24 -12.67 0.46
C ASP A 133 -12.85 -11.45 -0.24
N SER A 134 -13.31 -11.60 -1.50
CA SER A 134 -14.01 -10.51 -2.21
C SER A 134 -15.27 -10.05 -1.49
N ILE A 135 -16.02 -10.96 -0.85
CA ILE A 135 -17.18 -10.60 -0.01
C ILE A 135 -16.71 -9.82 1.22
N ILE A 136 -15.61 -10.25 1.85
CA ILE A 136 -15.02 -9.58 3.02
C ILE A 136 -14.55 -8.16 2.64
N PHE A 137 -13.84 -7.99 1.52
CA PHE A 137 -13.38 -6.69 1.05
C PHE A 137 -14.53 -5.77 0.62
N ALA A 138 -15.59 -6.32 0.00
CA ALA A 138 -16.81 -5.55 -0.30
C ALA A 138 -17.52 -5.09 0.98
N ALA A 139 -17.58 -5.93 2.02
CA ALA A 139 -18.10 -5.55 3.33
C ALA A 139 -17.25 -4.45 3.97
N ALA A 140 -15.92 -4.55 3.90
CA ALA A 140 -14.99 -3.50 4.35
C ALA A 140 -15.27 -2.16 3.66
N ALA A 141 -15.37 -2.17 2.33
CA ALA A 141 -15.70 -0.99 1.54
C ALA A 141 -17.03 -0.37 1.94
N SER A 142 -18.06 -1.18 2.18
CA SER A 142 -19.39 -0.72 2.62
C SER A 142 -19.39 -0.09 4.01
N GLN A 143 -18.44 -0.45 4.89
CA GLN A 143 -18.21 0.15 6.21
C GLN A 143 -17.33 1.39 6.16
N GLY A 144 -16.83 1.77 4.98
CA GLY A 144 -15.90 2.86 4.80
C GLY A 144 -14.46 2.52 5.21
N GLN A 145 -14.10 1.24 5.36
CA GLN A 145 -12.70 0.84 5.52
C GLN A 145 -11.98 0.90 4.19
N THR A 146 -10.74 1.39 4.23
CA THR A 146 -9.84 1.41 3.06
C THR A 146 -8.84 0.27 3.18
N TRP A 147 -8.63 -0.49 2.12
CA TRP A 147 -7.63 -1.55 2.06
C TRP A 147 -6.57 -1.25 1.01
N PHE A 148 -5.31 -1.49 1.37
CA PHE A 148 -4.16 -1.47 0.45
C PHE A 148 -3.44 -2.82 0.50
N ALA A 149 -2.95 -3.25 -0.66
CA ALA A 149 -2.10 -4.42 -0.78
C ALA A 149 -0.90 -4.14 -1.67
N ALA A 150 0.23 -4.74 -1.34
CA ALA A 150 1.38 -4.82 -2.23
C ALA A 150 0.99 -5.52 -3.53
N SER A 151 1.45 -5.03 -4.69
CA SER A 151 1.07 -5.57 -5.98
C SER A 151 1.99 -6.69 -6.49
N GLY A 152 3.01 -7.05 -5.70
CA GLY A 152 4.00 -8.07 -6.04
C GLY A 152 5.32 -7.49 -6.53
N ASP A 153 6.36 -8.33 -6.52
CA ASP A 153 7.76 -7.92 -6.75
C ASP A 153 8.40 -8.63 -7.96
N ASN A 154 7.59 -9.26 -8.80
CA ASN A 154 8.03 -10.00 -9.99
C ASN A 154 7.62 -9.30 -11.31
N GLY A 155 7.39 -8.00 -11.27
CA GLY A 155 6.96 -7.22 -12.41
C GLY A 155 5.61 -7.71 -12.98
N ALA A 156 5.51 -7.80 -14.30
CA ALA A 156 4.30 -8.29 -14.97
C ALA A 156 4.09 -9.81 -14.86
N TYR A 157 4.95 -10.53 -14.15
CA TYR A 157 5.06 -12.00 -14.15
C TYR A 157 4.92 -12.60 -12.75
N ASP A 158 3.94 -12.16 -12.00
CA ASP A 158 3.79 -12.48 -10.58
C ASP A 158 3.74 -13.99 -10.25
N CYS A 159 3.28 -14.83 -11.17
CA CYS A 159 3.31 -16.28 -10.99
C CYS A 159 4.72 -16.91 -11.08
N GLY A 160 5.79 -16.14 -11.26
CA GLY A 160 7.15 -16.64 -11.42
C GLY A 160 7.37 -17.43 -12.70
N THR A 161 6.52 -17.24 -13.71
CA THR A 161 6.59 -17.87 -15.03
C THR A 161 6.76 -16.80 -16.12
N SER A 162 6.84 -17.20 -17.39
CA SER A 162 6.82 -16.25 -18.52
C SER A 162 5.41 -15.77 -18.90
N ALA A 163 4.37 -16.21 -18.20
CA ALA A 163 3.00 -15.75 -18.42
C ALA A 163 2.73 -14.46 -17.61
N LEU A 164 2.02 -13.53 -18.24
CA LEU A 164 1.57 -12.31 -17.58
C LEU A 164 0.59 -12.65 -16.45
N ALA A 165 0.80 -12.07 -15.29
CA ALA A 165 0.02 -12.32 -14.09
C ALA A 165 0.12 -11.17 -13.12
N VAL A 166 -0.90 -11.01 -12.29
CA VAL A 166 -0.96 -10.04 -11.19
C VAL A 166 -1.09 -10.74 -9.85
N ASP A 167 -0.79 -10.03 -8.78
CA ASP A 167 -0.91 -10.52 -7.41
C ASP A 167 -2.34 -10.36 -6.87
N TYR A 168 -2.71 -11.25 -5.97
CA TYR A 168 -3.91 -11.21 -5.12
C TYR A 168 -3.48 -11.08 -3.64
N PRO A 169 -4.07 -10.19 -2.81
CA PRO A 169 -5.36 -9.52 -3.02
C PRO A 169 -5.32 -8.18 -3.75
N ALA A 170 -4.19 -7.72 -4.25
CA ALA A 170 -4.07 -6.44 -4.97
C ALA A 170 -5.00 -6.35 -6.19
N SER A 171 -5.30 -7.47 -6.85
CA SER A 171 -6.22 -7.52 -7.99
C SER A 171 -7.70 -7.42 -7.61
N ASP A 172 -8.10 -7.56 -6.33
CA ASP A 172 -9.50 -7.38 -5.94
C ASP A 172 -9.94 -5.91 -6.14
N PRO A 173 -11.11 -5.66 -6.76
CA PRO A 173 -11.60 -4.30 -7.01
C PRO A 173 -11.84 -3.44 -5.77
N ASN A 174 -11.97 -4.03 -4.58
CA ASN A 174 -12.17 -3.29 -3.33
C ASN A 174 -10.86 -3.02 -2.57
N VAL A 175 -9.73 -3.46 -3.13
CA VAL A 175 -8.39 -3.28 -2.57
C VAL A 175 -7.60 -2.31 -3.46
N GLY A 176 -6.93 -1.34 -2.87
CA GLY A 176 -5.98 -0.47 -3.56
C GLY A 176 -4.66 -1.19 -3.79
N ALA A 177 -4.28 -1.36 -5.03
CA ALA A 177 -3.03 -2.02 -5.39
C ALA A 177 -1.87 -1.01 -5.40
N THR A 178 -0.78 -1.32 -4.69
CA THR A 178 0.38 -0.44 -4.59
C THR A 178 1.58 -1.03 -5.29
N GLY A 179 2.01 -0.39 -6.37
CA GLY A 179 3.21 -0.71 -7.13
C GLY A 179 4.48 -0.08 -6.56
N GLY A 180 5.60 -0.33 -7.22
CA GLY A 180 6.92 0.13 -6.85
C GLY A 180 7.55 1.07 -7.89
N THR A 181 8.28 2.08 -7.41
CA THR A 181 9.11 2.96 -8.23
C THR A 181 10.57 2.90 -7.80
N THR A 182 11.45 3.41 -8.62
CA THR A 182 12.87 3.72 -8.29
C THR A 182 12.97 5.21 -8.04
N LEU A 183 13.17 5.63 -6.80
CA LEU A 183 13.18 7.03 -6.38
C LEU A 183 14.57 7.64 -6.49
N SER A 184 14.67 8.80 -7.12
CA SER A 184 15.86 9.64 -7.10
C SER A 184 15.65 10.90 -6.27
N LEU A 185 16.60 11.22 -5.41
CA LEU A 185 16.54 12.39 -4.53
C LEU A 185 17.55 13.47 -4.97
N LYS A 186 17.19 14.72 -4.75
CA LYS A 186 18.10 15.88 -4.79
C LYS A 186 18.79 16.08 -3.45
N ALA A 187 19.71 17.01 -3.39
CA ALA A 187 20.31 17.46 -2.15
C ALA A 187 19.21 17.90 -1.15
N GLY A 188 19.35 17.48 0.09
CA GLY A 188 18.37 17.73 1.15
C GLY A 188 17.12 16.82 1.08
N ASP A 189 17.29 15.65 0.47
CA ASP A 189 16.28 14.60 0.35
C ASP A 189 15.00 15.00 -0.42
N ALA A 190 15.05 16.12 -1.15
CA ALA A 190 13.93 16.56 -1.96
C ALA A 190 13.71 15.64 -3.17
N TYR A 191 12.48 15.43 -3.54
CA TYR A 191 12.09 14.68 -4.73
C TYR A 191 12.83 15.20 -5.99
N SER A 192 13.37 14.29 -6.78
CA SER A 192 13.96 14.60 -8.08
C SER A 192 13.11 14.09 -9.22
N ASN A 193 13.04 12.79 -9.33
CA ASN A 193 12.24 12.05 -10.30
C ASN A 193 12.09 10.59 -9.85
N GLU A 194 11.17 9.90 -10.49
CA GLU A 194 11.00 8.46 -10.37
C GLU A 194 10.93 7.80 -11.74
N SER A 195 11.27 6.52 -11.76
CA SER A 195 10.93 5.60 -12.85
C SER A 195 10.17 4.40 -12.28
N ALA A 196 9.39 3.71 -13.11
CA ALA A 196 8.82 2.43 -12.71
C ALA A 196 9.95 1.46 -12.36
N TRP A 197 9.80 0.80 -11.21
CA TRP A 197 10.71 -0.30 -10.83
C TRP A 197 10.35 -1.55 -11.64
N SER A 198 11.38 -2.22 -12.19
CA SER A 198 11.16 -3.42 -13.03
C SER A 198 10.50 -4.59 -12.28
N GLY A 199 10.61 -4.62 -10.95
CA GLY A 199 9.94 -5.57 -10.07
C GLY A 199 8.49 -5.20 -9.72
N SER A 200 8.03 -3.97 -10.05
CA SER A 200 6.67 -3.53 -9.69
C SER A 200 5.59 -4.42 -10.28
N GLY A 201 4.83 -5.10 -9.44
CA GLY A 201 3.69 -5.92 -9.83
C GLY A 201 2.62 -5.07 -10.53
N GLY A 202 2.21 -5.47 -11.72
CA GLY A 202 1.19 -4.74 -12.48
C GLY A 202 0.81 -5.44 -13.77
N GLY A 203 -0.45 -5.28 -14.16
CA GLY A 203 -1.00 -5.95 -15.34
C GLY A 203 -2.52 -6.10 -15.28
N LEU A 204 -3.02 -7.10 -15.96
CA LEU A 204 -4.44 -7.39 -16.11
C LEU A 204 -4.85 -8.59 -15.25
N SER A 205 -5.89 -8.42 -14.44
CA SER A 205 -6.54 -9.54 -13.78
C SER A 205 -7.15 -10.50 -14.80
N VAL A 206 -7.03 -11.79 -14.54
CA VAL A 206 -7.70 -12.83 -15.33
C VAL A 206 -9.04 -13.25 -14.70
N VAL A 207 -9.39 -12.64 -13.56
CA VAL A 207 -10.55 -13.00 -12.75
C VAL A 207 -11.57 -11.88 -12.67
N PHE A 208 -11.11 -10.67 -12.39
CA PHE A 208 -11.99 -9.53 -12.12
C PHE A 208 -12.19 -8.68 -13.38
N ALA A 209 -13.44 -8.32 -13.64
CA ALA A 209 -13.77 -7.33 -14.65
C ALA A 209 -13.32 -5.93 -14.19
N GLU A 210 -13.11 -5.04 -15.15
CA GLU A 210 -12.78 -3.64 -14.90
C GLU A 210 -13.88 -2.99 -14.05
N PRO A 211 -13.56 -2.48 -12.85
CA PRO A 211 -14.53 -1.84 -11.99
C PRO A 211 -14.93 -0.47 -12.53
N SER A 212 -16.15 -0.04 -12.22
CA SER A 212 -16.72 1.20 -12.76
C SER A 212 -15.94 2.48 -12.42
N TYR A 213 -15.16 2.47 -11.35
CA TYR A 213 -14.32 3.59 -10.96
C TYR A 213 -13.01 3.67 -11.78
N GLN A 214 -12.55 2.57 -12.37
CA GLN A 214 -11.29 2.49 -13.10
C GLN A 214 -11.40 3.17 -14.46
N ARG A 215 -11.40 4.51 -14.43
CA ARG A 215 -11.58 5.39 -15.58
C ARG A 215 -10.66 6.59 -15.47
N GLY A 216 -10.32 7.18 -16.60
CA GLY A 216 -9.52 8.40 -16.67
C GLY A 216 -8.44 8.36 -17.74
N ALA A 217 -7.61 9.41 -17.76
CA ALA A 217 -6.52 9.51 -18.72
C ALA A 217 -5.51 8.37 -18.52
N GLY A 218 -5.13 7.70 -19.60
CA GLY A 218 -4.20 6.56 -19.57
C GLY A 218 -4.84 5.21 -19.21
N VAL A 219 -5.97 5.18 -18.48
CA VAL A 219 -6.60 3.93 -18.02
C VAL A 219 -7.04 3.04 -19.19
N THR A 220 -7.66 3.63 -20.19
CA THR A 220 -7.94 2.89 -21.44
C THR A 220 -6.78 3.09 -22.40
N ASN A 221 -6.03 2.04 -22.66
CA ASN A 221 -4.85 2.04 -23.52
C ASN A 221 -4.79 0.77 -24.40
N SER A 222 -3.71 0.56 -25.15
CA SER A 222 -3.56 -0.55 -26.08
C SER A 222 -3.53 -1.94 -25.42
N TYR A 223 -3.30 -2.04 -24.12
CA TYR A 223 -3.28 -3.29 -23.38
C TYR A 223 -4.63 -3.61 -22.71
N SER A 224 -5.52 -2.61 -22.55
CA SER A 224 -6.79 -2.77 -21.86
C SER A 224 -7.72 -3.76 -22.59
N ASN A 225 -8.36 -4.64 -21.84
CA ASN A 225 -9.25 -5.68 -22.37
C ASN A 225 -10.59 -5.79 -21.62
N GLY A 226 -10.90 -4.83 -20.74
CA GLY A 226 -12.10 -4.83 -19.89
C GLY A 226 -11.94 -5.62 -18.59
N ALA A 227 -10.71 -6.03 -18.25
CA ALA A 227 -10.37 -6.60 -16.94
C ALA A 227 -9.88 -5.51 -15.97
N ARG A 228 -9.94 -5.81 -14.68
CA ARG A 228 -9.30 -5.01 -13.62
C ARG A 228 -7.82 -4.83 -13.92
N GLN A 229 -7.33 -3.62 -13.86
CA GLN A 229 -5.96 -3.21 -14.16
C GLN A 229 -5.22 -2.85 -12.87
N VAL A 230 -4.05 -3.42 -12.65
CA VAL A 230 -3.15 -3.27 -11.49
C VAL A 230 -1.84 -2.65 -12.01
N ALA A 231 -1.24 -1.64 -11.32
CA ALA A 231 -1.48 -1.10 -10.00
C ALA A 231 -2.48 0.09 -10.05
N ASP A 232 -2.90 0.57 -8.85
CA ASP A 232 -3.67 1.81 -8.74
C ASP A 232 -2.78 3.02 -8.50
N VAL A 233 -1.76 2.86 -7.68
CA VAL A 233 -0.77 3.86 -7.27
C VAL A 233 0.57 3.18 -6.99
N ALA A 234 1.63 3.97 -6.82
CA ALA A 234 2.95 3.44 -6.47
C ALA A 234 3.65 4.29 -5.41
N LEU A 235 4.77 3.80 -4.92
CA LEU A 235 5.71 4.51 -4.07
C LEU A 235 7.07 3.81 -4.22
N ASP A 236 8.17 4.44 -3.79
CA ASP A 236 9.49 3.80 -3.85
C ASP A 236 9.45 2.36 -3.34
N GLY A 237 9.96 1.42 -4.14
CA GLY A 237 9.95 -0.01 -3.86
C GLY A 237 11.21 -0.72 -4.36
N ASP A 238 12.05 -0.03 -5.14
CA ASP A 238 13.26 -0.63 -5.69
C ASP A 238 14.29 -0.90 -4.58
N PRO A 239 14.79 -2.14 -4.43
CA PRO A 239 15.86 -2.45 -3.49
C PRO A 239 17.13 -1.61 -3.67
N GLU A 240 17.40 -1.10 -4.88
CA GLU A 240 18.59 -0.23 -5.14
C GLU A 240 18.42 1.18 -4.54
N THR A 241 17.21 1.63 -4.30
CA THR A 241 16.89 2.87 -3.57
C THR A 241 16.30 2.61 -2.18
N GLY A 242 16.38 1.40 -1.73
CA GLY A 242 15.69 0.72 -0.66
C GLY A 242 15.63 1.38 0.72
N TYR A 243 14.95 0.68 1.58
CA TYR A 243 14.57 1.13 2.92
C TYR A 243 15.41 0.43 3.99
N SER A 244 15.82 1.20 5.01
CA SER A 244 16.39 0.60 6.21
C SER A 244 15.32 -0.14 7.01
N VAL A 245 15.64 -1.34 7.47
CA VAL A 245 14.84 -2.15 8.40
C VAL A 245 15.71 -2.58 9.55
N TYR A 246 15.16 -2.66 10.75
CA TYR A 246 15.85 -3.23 11.92
C TYR A 246 15.16 -4.52 12.35
N PHE A 247 15.79 -5.63 12.06
CA PHE A 247 15.24 -6.96 12.32
C PHE A 247 16.28 -7.89 12.94
N ASN A 248 15.87 -8.65 13.96
CA ASN A 248 16.76 -9.55 14.70
C ASN A 248 18.06 -8.86 15.21
N GLY A 249 17.92 -7.63 15.70
CA GLY A 249 19.04 -6.86 16.22
C GLY A 249 20.01 -6.33 15.15
N THR A 250 19.67 -6.39 13.87
CA THR A 250 20.56 -6.02 12.75
C THR A 250 19.86 -5.05 11.80
N TRP A 251 20.62 -4.03 11.35
CA TRP A 251 20.19 -3.13 10.26
C TRP A 251 20.45 -3.79 8.91
N SER A 252 19.48 -3.68 8.02
CA SER A 252 19.58 -4.13 6.63
C SER A 252 18.80 -3.19 5.73
N GLU A 253 19.04 -3.28 4.42
CA GLU A 253 18.33 -2.52 3.40
C GLU A 253 17.49 -3.48 2.56
N TRP A 254 16.25 -3.09 2.31
CA TRP A 254 15.26 -3.91 1.61
C TRP A 254 14.43 -3.04 0.67
N GLY A 255 13.86 -3.67 -0.34
CA GLY A 255 12.85 -3.09 -1.22
C GLY A 255 11.67 -4.05 -1.37
N GLY A 256 10.74 -3.70 -2.22
CA GLY A 256 9.51 -4.41 -2.51
C GLY A 256 8.30 -3.50 -2.44
N THR A 257 7.24 -3.90 -3.10
CA THR A 257 5.93 -3.23 -3.00
C THR A 257 5.34 -3.32 -1.59
N SER A 258 5.89 -4.21 -0.75
CA SER A 258 5.67 -4.30 0.70
C SER A 258 5.98 -3.01 1.46
N PHE A 259 6.87 -2.16 0.94
CA PHE A 259 7.11 -0.85 1.54
C PHE A 259 6.09 0.19 1.10
N ALA A 260 5.51 0.06 -0.09
CA ALA A 260 4.51 0.98 -0.61
C ALA A 260 3.17 0.85 0.13
N ALA A 261 2.68 -0.37 0.34
CA ALA A 261 1.36 -0.63 0.90
C ALA A 261 1.14 0.00 2.30
N PRO A 262 2.00 -0.22 3.32
CA PRO A 262 1.82 0.38 4.64
C PRO A 262 1.96 1.90 4.63
N GLN A 263 2.74 2.47 3.72
CA GLN A 263 2.88 3.92 3.58
C GLN A 263 1.65 4.55 2.93
N TRP A 264 1.03 3.90 1.93
CA TRP A 264 -0.26 4.34 1.39
C TRP A 264 -1.38 4.22 2.44
N ALA A 265 -1.37 3.20 3.27
CA ALA A 265 -2.28 3.11 4.42
C ALA A 265 -2.07 4.27 5.40
N ALA A 266 -0.82 4.65 5.68
CA ALA A 266 -0.50 5.81 6.49
C ALA A 266 -1.01 7.13 5.88
N ILE A 267 -0.87 7.33 4.55
CA ILE A 267 -1.40 8.51 3.84
C ILE A 267 -2.91 8.62 4.04
N PHE A 268 -3.64 7.50 3.90
CA PHE A 268 -5.10 7.52 4.10
C PHE A 268 -5.49 7.73 5.57
N ALA A 269 -4.69 7.27 6.52
CA ALA A 269 -4.89 7.60 7.93
C ALA A 269 -4.68 9.10 8.20
N LEU A 270 -3.66 9.72 7.60
CA LEU A 270 -3.46 11.17 7.65
C LEU A 270 -4.65 11.92 7.04
N ALA A 271 -5.11 11.50 5.86
CA ALA A 271 -6.23 12.14 5.17
C ALA A 271 -7.55 11.98 5.96
N ASN A 272 -7.84 10.79 6.51
CA ASN A 272 -8.98 10.54 7.39
C ASN A 272 -8.95 11.44 8.64
N SER A 273 -7.77 11.60 9.25
CA SER A 273 -7.58 12.48 10.41
C SER A 273 -7.85 13.93 10.06
N ALA A 274 -7.35 14.40 8.93
CA ALA A 274 -7.54 15.77 8.46
C ALA A 274 -9.00 16.07 8.07
N ARG A 275 -9.69 15.08 7.49
CA ARG A 275 -11.10 15.16 7.10
C ARG A 275 -12.07 14.98 8.26
N GLY A 276 -11.67 14.27 9.32
CA GLY A 276 -12.55 13.88 10.42
C GLY A 276 -13.53 12.74 10.09
N ALA A 277 -13.32 12.01 8.98
CA ALA A 277 -14.18 10.91 8.52
C ALA A 277 -13.38 9.90 7.71
N ARG A 278 -13.88 8.66 7.63
CA ARG A 278 -13.33 7.61 6.75
C ARG A 278 -13.53 7.98 5.27
N LEU A 279 -12.53 7.77 4.45
CA LEU A 279 -12.59 8.00 2.99
C LEU A 279 -13.29 6.86 2.25
N GLY A 280 -13.20 5.62 2.74
CA GLY A 280 -13.78 4.46 2.09
C GLY A 280 -12.85 3.77 1.10
N ALA A 281 -13.41 3.05 0.12
CA ALA A 281 -12.66 2.20 -0.80
C ALA A 281 -11.61 2.99 -1.60
N ALA A 282 -10.36 2.51 -1.58
CA ALA A 282 -9.20 3.16 -2.19
C ALA A 282 -9.41 3.52 -3.66
N GLY A 283 -9.88 2.56 -4.47
CA GLY A 283 -10.08 2.78 -5.91
C GLY A 283 -11.02 3.95 -6.20
N HIS A 284 -12.17 4.04 -5.53
CA HIS A 284 -13.09 5.16 -5.72
C HIS A 284 -12.47 6.51 -5.35
N VAL A 285 -11.69 6.56 -4.26
CA VAL A 285 -11.02 7.79 -3.81
C VAL A 285 -9.92 8.21 -4.76
N LEU A 286 -9.01 7.30 -5.11
CA LEU A 286 -7.84 7.58 -5.95
C LEU A 286 -8.23 7.98 -7.37
N TYR A 287 -9.12 7.20 -8.01
CA TYR A 287 -9.59 7.52 -9.37
C TYR A 287 -10.51 8.74 -9.38
N GLY A 288 -11.30 8.95 -8.33
CA GLY A 288 -12.09 10.17 -8.17
C GLY A 288 -11.20 11.41 -8.05
N LEU A 289 -10.13 11.32 -7.26
CA LEU A 289 -9.15 12.38 -7.09
C LEU A 289 -8.41 12.68 -8.41
N ALA A 290 -7.90 11.66 -9.10
CA ALA A 290 -7.17 11.82 -10.36
C ALA A 290 -8.03 12.37 -11.49
N ASN A 291 -9.33 12.05 -11.51
CA ASN A 291 -10.29 12.50 -12.52
C ASN A 291 -11.07 13.76 -12.12
N ASN A 292 -10.74 14.39 -11.02
CA ASN A 292 -11.49 15.54 -10.52
C ASN A 292 -11.50 16.67 -11.56
N ASN A 293 -12.73 17.07 -11.98
CA ASN A 293 -12.94 18.13 -12.95
C ASN A 293 -13.79 19.26 -12.33
N PRO A 294 -13.29 20.47 -12.16
CA PRO A 294 -12.06 21.01 -12.78
C PRO A 294 -10.78 20.35 -12.27
N PRO A 295 -9.65 20.51 -13.03
CA PRO A 295 -8.39 19.91 -12.66
C PRO A 295 -8.05 20.24 -11.21
N GLN A 296 -7.44 19.29 -10.51
CA GLN A 296 -7.01 19.43 -9.13
C GLN A 296 -6.34 20.78 -8.92
N THR A 297 -6.72 21.47 -7.88
CA THR A 297 -6.07 22.73 -7.50
C THR A 297 -4.60 22.49 -7.19
N TYR A 298 -4.32 21.29 -6.68
CA TYR A 298 -2.98 20.82 -6.34
C TYR A 298 -2.77 19.42 -6.95
N PRO A 299 -1.72 19.20 -7.76
CA PRO A 299 -1.41 17.85 -8.25
C PRO A 299 -1.21 16.89 -7.06
N ALA A 300 -2.01 15.83 -7.01
CA ALA A 300 -1.95 14.86 -5.91
C ALA A 300 -0.89 13.78 -6.14
N PHE A 301 -0.44 13.61 -7.37
CA PHE A 301 0.49 12.56 -7.78
C PHE A 301 1.66 13.13 -8.58
N HIS A 302 2.81 12.49 -8.45
CA HIS A 302 3.90 12.56 -9.41
C HIS A 302 3.60 11.55 -10.51
N ASP A 303 3.43 11.99 -11.74
CA ASP A 303 3.23 11.14 -12.91
C ASP A 303 4.58 10.49 -13.30
N VAL A 304 4.67 9.17 -13.17
CA VAL A 304 5.89 8.40 -13.46
C VAL A 304 5.81 7.91 -14.91
N THR A 305 6.66 8.46 -15.79
CA THR A 305 6.54 8.28 -17.23
C THR A 305 7.71 7.53 -17.88
N THR A 306 8.59 6.95 -17.08
CA THR A 306 9.79 6.22 -17.54
C THR A 306 9.95 4.91 -16.82
N GLY A 307 10.65 3.95 -17.43
CA GLY A 307 10.80 2.59 -16.90
C GLY A 307 9.69 1.67 -17.37
N ASP A 308 9.74 0.45 -16.92
CA ASP A 308 8.75 -0.61 -17.19
C ASP A 308 8.83 -1.69 -16.10
N ASN A 309 7.85 -2.60 -16.08
CA ASN A 309 7.87 -3.75 -15.17
C ASN A 309 8.17 -5.09 -15.87
N GLY A 310 8.97 -5.02 -16.93
CA GLY A 310 9.35 -6.17 -17.74
C GLY A 310 8.40 -6.47 -18.90
N HIS A 311 7.23 -5.82 -18.95
CA HIS A 311 6.28 -5.94 -20.06
C HIS A 311 5.52 -4.66 -20.35
N TYR A 312 4.97 -4.02 -19.31
CA TYR A 312 4.18 -2.80 -19.44
C TYR A 312 5.09 -1.58 -19.19
N PRO A 313 5.20 -0.65 -20.15
CA PRO A 313 5.93 0.60 -19.93
C PRO A 313 5.16 1.55 -19.03
N ALA A 314 5.89 2.37 -18.29
CA ALA A 314 5.34 3.57 -17.66
C ALA A 314 5.00 4.60 -18.78
N LEU A 315 3.85 5.23 -18.64
CA LEU A 315 3.28 6.15 -19.63
C LEU A 315 2.80 7.42 -18.93
N SER A 316 2.43 8.44 -19.71
CA SER A 316 1.78 9.62 -19.15
C SER A 316 0.40 9.27 -18.59
N TYR A 317 0.09 9.82 -17.43
CA TYR A 317 -1.11 9.55 -16.65
C TYR A 317 -1.08 8.14 -16.06
N TRP A 318 -2.22 7.44 -16.06
CA TRP A 318 -2.30 6.11 -15.50
C TRP A 318 -1.58 5.07 -16.38
N ASP A 319 -0.81 4.18 -15.74
CA ASP A 319 -0.18 3.03 -16.36
C ASP A 319 -0.15 1.79 -15.44
N PHE A 320 0.22 0.64 -15.99
CA PHE A 320 0.21 -0.63 -15.25
C PHE A 320 1.27 -0.73 -14.16
N PRO A 321 2.54 -0.29 -14.37
CA PRO A 321 3.55 -0.41 -13.32
C PRO A 321 3.33 0.49 -12.11
N THR A 322 2.76 1.70 -12.31
CA THR A 322 2.73 2.73 -11.27
C THR A 322 1.34 3.29 -10.95
N GLY A 323 0.31 2.85 -11.68
CA GLY A 323 -1.03 3.39 -11.54
C GLY A 323 -1.04 4.89 -11.84
N TRP A 324 -1.61 5.70 -10.96
CA TRP A 324 -1.59 7.17 -11.03
C TRP A 324 -0.24 7.78 -10.62
N GLY A 325 0.76 6.94 -10.29
CA GLY A 325 2.08 7.37 -9.84
C GLY A 325 2.20 7.45 -8.31
N SER A 326 3.21 8.18 -7.84
CA SER A 326 3.52 8.32 -6.42
C SER A 326 2.88 9.56 -5.80
N PRO A 327 2.69 9.62 -4.47
CA PRO A 327 1.90 10.67 -3.85
C PRO A 327 2.67 12.01 -3.69
N ILE A 328 1.96 13.13 -3.81
CA ILE A 328 2.33 14.41 -3.21
C ILE A 328 1.40 14.58 -2.00
N VAL A 329 1.82 14.05 -0.86
CA VAL A 329 0.95 13.75 0.29
C VAL A 329 0.16 14.96 0.77
N TRP A 330 0.79 16.12 0.91
CA TRP A 330 0.06 17.30 1.38
C TRP A 330 -0.99 17.78 0.37
N ASN A 331 -0.69 17.70 -0.92
CA ASN A 331 -1.65 18.03 -1.97
C ASN A 331 -2.85 17.08 -1.94
N LEU A 332 -2.58 15.77 -1.88
CA LEU A 332 -3.60 14.73 -1.77
C LEU A 332 -4.52 14.96 -0.56
N ILE A 333 -3.93 15.23 0.62
CA ILE A 333 -4.72 15.50 1.85
C ILE A 333 -5.60 16.75 1.67
N ARG A 334 -5.08 17.82 1.06
CA ARG A 334 -5.87 19.05 0.85
C ARG A 334 -7.07 18.84 -0.06
N ASP A 335 -6.92 18.02 -1.10
CA ASP A 335 -8.00 17.75 -2.05
C ASP A 335 -9.05 16.76 -1.51
N LEU A 336 -8.72 16.01 -0.45
CA LEU A 336 -9.61 15.05 0.21
C LEU A 336 -10.31 15.58 1.49
N LYS A 337 -10.00 16.79 1.92
CA LYS A 337 -10.61 17.41 3.12
C LYS A 337 -12.11 17.68 3.01
#